data_7e44222db8cf495e56ba50eb2fdad844
#
_entry.id   7e44222db8cf495e56ba50eb2fdad844
#
_cell.length_a   1.000
_cell.length_b   1.000
_cell.length_c   1.000
_cell.angle_alpha   90.00
_cell.angle_beta   90.00
_cell.angle_gamma   90.00
#
_symmetry.space_group_name_H-M   'P 1'
#
loop_
_entity.id
_entity.type
_entity.pdbx_description
1 polymer ?
#
loop_
_entity_poly.entity_id
_entity_poly.type
_entity_poly.pdbx_seq_one_letter_code
_entity_poly.pdbx_strand_id
1 'polypeptide(L)'
;MTTTIYGGIDIAMKVPPHQYQAMLAFYRDVVGLTPITDKAPAVGFELRPNKLWLDEAPGLSQAEIWLELFTERFDQAAERLEKAGVVRCDAIEPLPEGFKGGWITSPANIIHMVREPNAW
;
A
#
# COMPACT_ATOMS: atom_id res chain seq x y z
N MET A 1 4.93 17.63 20.66
CA MET A 1 5.98 16.76 20.10
C MET A 1 5.49 16.11 18.83
N THR A 2 6.31 16.10 17.82
CA THR A 2 5.92 15.57 16.51
C THR A 2 6.29 14.08 16.39
N THR A 3 5.34 13.26 15.98
CA THR A 3 5.63 11.85 15.70
C THR A 3 6.52 11.70 14.47
N THR A 4 7.27 10.62 14.41
CA THR A 4 8.08 10.27 13.25
C THR A 4 7.22 9.57 12.20
N ILE A 5 7.51 9.80 10.93
CA ILE A 5 6.96 9.06 9.80
C ILE A 5 8.13 8.35 9.14
N TYR A 6 8.00 7.03 8.92
CA TYR A 6 9.09 6.22 8.39
C TYR A 6 8.57 5.17 7.41
N GLY A 7 9.47 4.50 6.70
CA GLY A 7 9.10 3.55 5.69
C GLY A 7 8.37 2.34 6.25
N GLY A 8 7.34 1.89 5.53
CA GLY A 8 6.60 0.69 5.87
C GLY A 8 7.20 -0.55 5.24
N ILE A 9 6.40 -1.62 5.18
CA ILE A 9 6.82 -2.93 4.68
C ILE A 9 6.09 -3.29 3.39
N ASP A 10 4.80 -2.99 3.31
CA ASP A 10 3.97 -3.43 2.20
C ASP A 10 4.07 -2.49 1.00
N ILE A 11 4.22 -3.09 -0.18
CA ILE A 11 4.09 -2.41 -1.46
C ILE A 11 2.93 -3.07 -2.17
N ALA A 12 1.88 -2.32 -2.49
CA ALA A 12 0.74 -2.85 -3.22
C ALA A 12 0.84 -2.45 -4.68
N MET A 13 0.82 -3.44 -5.57
CA MET A 13 0.77 -3.18 -7.02
C MET A 13 -0.66 -3.45 -7.49
N LYS A 14 -1.33 -2.40 -7.94
CA LYS A 14 -2.67 -2.49 -8.50
C LYS A 14 -2.54 -2.75 -9.99
N VAL A 15 -3.05 -3.89 -10.47
CA VAL A 15 -2.80 -4.35 -11.83
C VAL A 15 -4.12 -4.50 -12.58
N PRO A 16 -4.22 -3.93 -13.81
CA PRO A 16 -5.43 -4.13 -14.63
C PRO A 16 -5.66 -5.60 -14.94
N PRO A 17 -6.93 -6.01 -15.10
CA PRO A 17 -7.24 -7.43 -15.37
C PRO A 17 -6.50 -8.03 -16.58
N HIS A 18 -6.34 -7.25 -17.64
CA HIS A 18 -5.69 -7.76 -18.86
C HIS A 18 -4.19 -8.03 -18.69
N GLN A 19 -3.58 -7.55 -17.61
CA GLN A 19 -2.16 -7.74 -17.35
C GLN A 19 -1.91 -8.61 -16.10
N TYR A 20 -2.96 -8.93 -15.34
CA TYR A 20 -2.79 -9.53 -14.02
C TYR A 20 -2.09 -10.90 -14.09
N GLN A 21 -2.55 -11.80 -14.96
CA GLN A 21 -1.96 -13.14 -15.04
C GLN A 21 -0.50 -13.09 -15.52
N ALA A 22 -0.17 -12.19 -16.44
CA ALA A 22 1.20 -12.02 -16.90
C ALA A 22 2.11 -11.49 -15.78
N MET A 23 1.60 -10.56 -14.96
CA MET A 23 2.36 -10.03 -13.83
C MET A 23 2.58 -11.10 -12.76
N LEU A 24 1.55 -11.88 -12.47
CA LEU A 24 1.66 -12.99 -11.52
C LEU A 24 2.72 -14.00 -11.97
N ALA A 25 2.66 -14.42 -13.23
CA ALA A 25 3.63 -15.35 -13.80
C ALA A 25 5.05 -14.76 -13.79
N PHE A 26 5.18 -13.48 -14.05
CA PHE A 26 6.48 -12.81 -14.03
C PHE A 26 7.17 -12.95 -12.67
N TYR A 27 6.47 -12.59 -11.59
CA TYR A 27 7.09 -12.64 -10.26
C TYR A 27 7.23 -14.07 -9.75
N ARG A 28 6.26 -14.94 -10.00
CA ARG A 28 6.26 -16.31 -9.51
C ARG A 28 7.22 -17.19 -10.28
N ASP A 29 7.18 -17.13 -11.62
CA ASP A 29 7.86 -18.12 -12.46
C ASP A 29 9.16 -17.59 -13.08
N VAL A 30 9.18 -16.34 -13.54
CA VAL A 30 10.37 -15.78 -14.20
C VAL A 30 11.38 -15.31 -13.16
N VAL A 31 10.95 -14.45 -12.23
CA VAL A 31 11.81 -13.96 -11.15
C VAL A 31 11.99 -15.03 -10.06
N GLY A 32 10.94 -15.76 -9.77
CA GLY A 32 10.98 -16.84 -8.78
C GLY A 32 10.92 -16.37 -7.34
N LEU A 33 10.17 -15.30 -7.07
CA LEU A 33 10.01 -14.83 -5.70
C LEU A 33 9.18 -15.80 -4.88
N THR A 34 9.46 -15.87 -3.59
CA THR A 34 8.74 -16.74 -2.65
C THR A 34 7.33 -16.21 -2.41
N PRO A 35 6.28 -17.00 -2.72
CA PRO A 35 4.91 -16.58 -2.45
C PRO A 35 4.62 -16.46 -0.96
N ILE A 36 3.78 -15.49 -0.58
CA ILE A 36 3.23 -15.37 0.75
C ILE A 36 1.92 -16.15 0.77
N THR A 37 1.79 -17.14 1.64
CA THR A 37 0.66 -18.07 1.62
C THR A 37 -0.31 -17.91 2.78
N ASP A 38 0.11 -17.24 3.86
CA ASP A 38 -0.69 -17.12 5.09
C ASP A 38 -1.75 -16.01 5.03
N LYS A 39 -1.83 -15.28 3.93
CA LYS A 39 -2.81 -14.19 3.75
C LYS A 39 -3.78 -14.44 2.60
N ALA A 40 -3.89 -15.70 2.15
CA ALA A 40 -4.85 -16.01 1.08
C ALA A 40 -6.27 -15.55 1.45
N PRO A 41 -7.06 -15.03 0.49
CA PRO A 41 -6.84 -15.05 -0.96
C PRO A 41 -5.94 -13.94 -1.50
N ALA A 42 -5.37 -13.09 -0.64
CA ALA A 42 -4.45 -12.06 -1.09
C ALA A 42 -3.23 -12.70 -1.75
N VAL A 43 -2.79 -12.14 -2.86
CA VAL A 43 -1.64 -12.62 -3.61
C VAL A 43 -0.44 -11.72 -3.33
N GLY A 44 0.63 -12.31 -2.84
CA GLY A 44 1.82 -11.54 -2.52
C GLY A 44 3.08 -12.37 -2.58
N PHE A 45 4.21 -11.68 -2.58
CA PHE A 45 5.54 -12.27 -2.65
C PHE A 45 6.48 -11.59 -1.68
N GLU A 46 7.43 -12.36 -1.17
CA GLU A 46 8.52 -11.79 -0.37
C GLU A 46 9.40 -10.94 -1.29
N LEU A 47 9.59 -9.70 -0.92
CA LEU A 47 10.47 -8.76 -1.62
C LEU A 47 11.32 -8.06 -0.56
N ARG A 48 12.13 -8.83 0.14
CA ARG A 48 12.82 -8.40 1.36
C ARG A 48 13.62 -7.12 1.16
N PRO A 49 13.52 -6.20 2.12
CA PRO A 49 12.80 -6.27 3.40
C PRO A 49 11.30 -6.00 3.30
N ASN A 50 10.76 -5.88 2.10
CA ASN A 50 9.37 -5.54 1.85
C ASN A 50 8.54 -6.78 1.49
N LYS A 51 7.25 -6.57 1.35
CA LYS A 51 6.30 -7.54 0.80
C LYS A 51 5.59 -6.88 -0.37
N LEU A 52 5.55 -7.59 -1.48
CA LEU A 52 4.90 -7.10 -2.70
C LEU A 52 3.55 -7.78 -2.86
N TRP A 53 2.48 -7.00 -2.88
CA TRP A 53 1.13 -7.50 -3.07
C TRP A 53 0.64 -7.18 -4.47
N LEU A 54 0.02 -8.15 -5.13
CA LEU A 54 -0.59 -7.95 -6.44
C LEU A 54 -2.11 -7.96 -6.29
N ASP A 55 -2.73 -6.83 -6.58
CA ASP A 55 -4.18 -6.68 -6.53
C ASP A 55 -4.72 -6.44 -7.93
N GLU A 56 -5.72 -7.21 -8.32
CA GLU A 56 -6.41 -6.97 -9.59
C GLU A 56 -7.31 -5.75 -9.44
N ALA A 57 -7.15 -4.77 -10.34
CA ALA A 57 -7.86 -3.50 -10.26
C ALA A 57 -8.61 -3.22 -11.56
N PRO A 58 -9.91 -3.59 -11.65
CA PRO A 58 -10.67 -3.47 -12.90
C PRO A 58 -10.80 -2.07 -13.45
N GLY A 59 -10.69 -1.06 -12.58
CA GLY A 59 -10.84 0.33 -13.01
C GLY A 59 -9.60 0.97 -13.59
N LEU A 60 -8.47 0.26 -13.64
CA LEU A 60 -7.21 0.84 -14.09
C LEU A 60 -6.87 0.40 -15.52
N SER A 61 -6.25 1.32 -16.28
CA SER A 61 -5.74 1.03 -17.62
C SER A 61 -4.26 0.61 -17.59
N GLN A 62 -3.55 0.95 -16.54
CA GLN A 62 -2.16 0.57 -16.34
C GLN A 62 -1.91 0.34 -14.85
N ALA A 63 -0.84 -0.39 -14.54
CA ALA A 63 -0.51 -0.70 -13.15
C ALA A 63 -0.10 0.54 -12.37
N GLU A 64 -0.43 0.53 -11.08
CA GLU A 64 -0.02 1.57 -10.12
C GLU A 64 0.67 0.90 -8.95
N ILE A 65 1.66 1.59 -8.38
CA ILE A 65 2.32 1.14 -7.16
C ILE A 65 1.88 2.06 -6.03
N TRP A 66 1.32 1.45 -4.98
CA TRP A 66 0.94 2.15 -3.76
C TRP A 66 1.95 1.80 -2.68
N LEU A 67 2.45 2.80 -1.98
CA LEU A 67 3.48 2.63 -0.96
C LEU A 67 2.90 2.69 0.44
N GLU A 68 3.72 2.35 1.43
CA GLU A 68 3.29 2.36 2.83
C GLU A 68 4.29 3.12 3.68
N LEU A 69 3.75 3.94 4.58
CA LEU A 69 4.50 4.66 5.59
C LEU A 69 3.96 4.28 6.96
N PHE A 70 4.84 4.17 7.92
CA PHE A 70 4.49 3.90 9.32
C PHE A 70 4.62 5.14 10.16
N THR A 71 3.82 5.20 11.21
CA THR A 71 3.94 6.18 12.29
C THR A 71 3.45 5.54 13.59
N GLU A 72 4.01 5.94 14.71
CA GLU A 72 3.56 5.45 16.01
C GLU A 72 2.31 6.19 16.50
N ARG A 73 2.01 7.36 15.95
CA ARG A 73 0.88 8.19 16.36
C ARG A 73 0.20 8.75 15.11
N PHE A 74 -0.77 8.02 14.58
CA PHE A 74 -1.43 8.43 13.35
C PHE A 74 -2.12 9.79 13.45
N ASP A 75 -2.75 10.08 14.59
CA ASP A 75 -3.41 11.36 14.79
C ASP A 75 -2.45 12.54 14.62
N GLN A 76 -1.25 12.43 15.17
CA GLN A 76 -0.23 13.47 15.03
C GLN A 76 0.34 13.53 13.62
N ALA A 77 0.57 12.38 13.00
CA ALA A 77 1.06 12.32 11.62
C ALA A 77 0.05 12.94 10.66
N ALA A 78 -1.24 12.62 10.83
CA ALA A 78 -2.30 13.17 9.99
C ALA A 78 -2.38 14.70 10.12
N GLU A 79 -2.26 15.22 11.32
CA GLU A 79 -2.26 16.67 11.54
C GLU A 79 -1.06 17.33 10.85
N ARG A 80 0.11 16.74 10.99
CA ARG A 80 1.34 17.26 10.36
C ARG A 80 1.21 17.29 8.84
N LEU A 81 0.67 16.21 8.26
CA LEU A 81 0.49 16.10 6.80
C LEU A 81 -0.55 17.11 6.33
N GLU A 82 -1.65 17.27 7.06
CA GLU A 82 -2.68 18.25 6.71
C GLU A 82 -2.13 19.67 6.71
N LYS A 83 -1.33 20.03 7.73
CA LYS A 83 -0.69 21.35 7.79
C LYS A 83 0.27 21.59 6.64
N ALA A 84 0.86 20.53 6.10
CA ALA A 84 1.76 20.62 4.96
C ALA A 84 1.01 20.63 3.62
N GLY A 85 -0.33 20.57 3.64
CA GLY A 85 -1.14 20.59 2.43
C GLY A 85 -1.30 19.25 1.74
N VAL A 86 -0.97 18.15 2.43
CA VAL A 86 -1.12 16.81 1.86
C VAL A 86 -2.60 16.42 1.80
N VAL A 87 -3.03 15.87 0.68
CA VAL A 87 -4.43 15.53 0.43
C VAL A 87 -4.73 14.11 0.93
N ARG A 88 -5.79 13.98 1.73
CA ARG A 88 -6.35 12.68 2.12
C ARG A 88 -7.24 12.15 1.00
N CYS A 89 -7.16 10.84 0.76
CA CYS A 89 -7.98 10.19 -0.27
C CYS A 89 -8.59 8.88 0.24
N ASP A 90 -9.13 8.91 1.46
CA ASP A 90 -9.63 7.71 2.15
C ASP A 90 -10.75 6.98 1.41
N ALA A 91 -11.43 7.67 0.49
CA ALA A 91 -12.47 7.03 -0.32
C ALA A 91 -11.93 6.09 -1.40
N ILE A 92 -10.62 6.08 -1.62
CA ILE A 92 -10.04 5.28 -2.71
C ILE A 92 -10.16 3.78 -2.45
N GLU A 93 -10.10 3.37 -1.19
CA GLU A 93 -10.28 1.99 -0.78
C GLU A 93 -10.76 1.95 0.66
N PRO A 94 -11.83 1.19 0.96
CA PRO A 94 -12.38 1.15 2.32
C PRO A 94 -11.37 0.66 3.35
N LEU A 95 -11.41 1.26 4.53
CA LEU A 95 -10.60 0.85 5.68
C LEU A 95 -11.53 0.38 6.80
N PRO A 96 -11.05 -0.54 7.66
CA PRO A 96 -11.85 -0.98 8.80
C PRO A 96 -12.20 0.17 9.73
N GLU A 97 -13.35 0.09 10.39
CA GLU A 97 -13.74 1.07 11.39
C GLU A 97 -12.70 1.11 12.51
N GLY A 98 -12.33 2.32 12.94
CA GLY A 98 -11.33 2.50 13.98
C GLY A 98 -9.90 2.28 13.53
N PHE A 99 -9.67 2.10 12.24
CA PHE A 99 -8.33 1.88 11.70
C PHE A 99 -7.43 3.08 12.00
N LYS A 100 -6.24 2.80 12.54
CA LYS A 100 -5.26 3.84 12.87
C LYS A 100 -4.38 4.13 11.65
N GLY A 101 -4.99 4.69 10.63
CA GLY A 101 -4.30 4.99 9.39
C GLY A 101 -5.23 5.65 8.38
N GLY A 102 -4.68 5.96 7.21
CA GLY A 102 -5.45 6.56 6.14
C GLY A 102 -4.64 6.64 4.86
N TRP A 103 -5.34 6.90 3.77
CA TRP A 103 -4.73 7.05 2.45
C TRP A 103 -4.41 8.51 2.18
N ILE A 104 -3.23 8.75 1.64
CA ILE A 104 -2.81 10.06 1.15
C ILE A 104 -2.28 9.95 -0.26
N THR A 105 -2.21 11.06 -0.95
CA THR A 105 -1.58 11.13 -2.26
C THR A 105 -0.41 12.11 -2.23
N SER A 106 0.69 11.73 -2.89
CA SER A 106 1.86 12.59 -3.02
C SER A 106 1.63 13.64 -4.10
N PRO A 107 2.55 14.60 -4.25
CA PRO A 107 2.44 15.61 -5.32
C PRO A 107 2.35 15.03 -6.73
N ALA A 108 2.88 13.84 -6.94
CA ALA A 108 2.79 13.13 -8.21
C ALA A 108 1.62 12.14 -8.26
N ASN A 109 0.67 12.26 -7.33
CA ASN A 109 -0.52 11.41 -7.23
C ASN A 109 -0.22 9.94 -6.98
N ILE A 110 0.88 9.65 -6.28
CA ILE A 110 1.17 8.28 -5.83
C ILE A 110 0.46 8.06 -4.50
N ILE A 111 -0.33 7.01 -4.43
CA ILE A 111 -1.11 6.67 -3.23
C ILE A 111 -0.18 6.06 -2.17
N HIS A 112 -0.35 6.52 -0.94
CA HIS A 112 0.38 5.98 0.21
C HIS A 112 -0.60 5.65 1.32
N MET A 113 -0.42 4.48 1.94
CA MET A 113 -1.03 4.19 3.24
C MET A 113 -0.11 4.77 4.30
N VAL A 114 -0.67 5.56 5.22
CA VAL A 114 0.03 5.98 6.43
C VAL A 114 -0.69 5.30 7.59
N ARG A 115 0.00 4.46 8.35
CA ARG A 115 -0.66 3.71 9.43
C ARG A 115 0.27 3.41 10.58
N GLU A 116 -0.34 3.11 11.73
CA GLU A 116 0.41 2.54 12.84
C GLU A 116 0.74 1.08 12.53
N PRO A 117 1.90 0.58 12.97
CA PRO A 117 2.35 -0.77 12.60
C PRO A 117 1.38 -1.90 12.94
N ASN A 118 0.57 -1.71 14.00
CA ASN A 118 -0.38 -2.73 14.45
C ASN A 118 -1.82 -2.46 14.00
N ALA A 119 -2.03 -1.59 13.01
CA ALA A 119 -3.37 -1.19 12.58
C ALA A 119 -4.14 -2.32 11.86
N TRP A 120 -3.46 -3.19 11.14
CA TRP A 120 -4.06 -4.34 10.45
C TRP A 120 -4.32 -5.51 11.38
#